data_6dbe378a7ae32e7ac07a2b3021a27e89
#
_entry.id   6dbe378a7ae32e7ac07a2b3021a27e89
#
_cell.length_a   1.000
_cell.length_b   1.000
_cell.length_c   1.000
_cell.angle_alpha   90.00
_cell.angle_beta   90.00
_cell.angle_gamma   90.00
#
_symmetry.space_group_name_H-M   'P 1'
#
loop_
_entity.id
_entity.type
_entity.pdbx_description
1 polymer ?
#
loop_
_entity_poly.entity_id
_entity_poly.type
_entity_poly.pdbx_seq_one_letter_code
_entity_poly.pdbx_strand_id
1 'polypeptide(L)'
;MSNLVARVKQSSIPHLLLAITFFVSGLIINIIQCLLYFGVRPFSRYLFRKINYYLSYSMYSQVVFLAEWWSNSNVVVYSDREEFDKYCGKEHGYLLMNHRYEIDWLMGWFFCERMSLLGNCKTYAKKSIQYVPILGWAWKFGECIFLERSWEKDKEIIGRQIRELVDYPDSMWLLLMAEGTRFTHEKHEASKIFAREKGLPQLNHHLVPRTKGFTSSIPYLRGKPAAVYDIQIAFKKSDKEPTVMRMLLGLPVEAHLYVERIPLEQIPEGEEACAQWLHELYQKKNQIAEAIGHVIANAAIKATSHGNAA
;
A
#
# COMPACT_ATOMS: atom_id res chain seq x y z
N MET A 1 -0.39 -0.63 29.95
CA MET A 1 -0.74 0.80 29.98
C MET A 1 -1.56 1.10 31.24
N SER A 2 -1.34 2.24 31.91
CA SER A 2 -2.18 2.62 33.04
C SER A 2 -3.63 2.79 32.58
N ASN A 3 -4.61 2.48 33.43
CA ASN A 3 -6.03 2.66 33.15
C ASN A 3 -6.37 4.08 32.69
N LEU A 4 -5.61 5.08 33.15
CA LEU A 4 -5.79 6.49 32.76
C LEU A 4 -5.45 6.73 31.28
N VAL A 5 -4.29 6.23 30.78
CA VAL A 5 -3.88 6.40 29.38
C VAL A 5 -4.88 5.75 28.43
N ALA A 6 -5.38 4.55 28.78
CA ALA A 6 -6.39 3.87 27.99
C ALA A 6 -7.70 4.68 27.92
N ARG A 7 -8.17 5.23 29.05
CA ARG A 7 -9.36 6.09 29.10
C ARG A 7 -9.19 7.38 28.28
N VAL A 8 -8.02 8.02 28.33
CA VAL A 8 -7.72 9.20 27.53
C VAL A 8 -7.78 8.86 26.04
N LYS A 9 -7.14 7.76 25.62
CA LYS A 9 -7.16 7.34 24.21
C LYS A 9 -8.56 6.95 23.69
N GLN A 10 -9.46 6.57 24.57
CA GLN A 10 -10.85 6.22 24.22
C GLN A 10 -11.81 7.42 24.32
N SER A 11 -11.37 8.56 24.79
CA SER A 11 -12.23 9.74 24.93
C SER A 11 -12.34 10.51 23.61
N SER A 12 -13.44 11.24 23.43
CA SER A 12 -13.70 12.02 22.22
C SER A 12 -12.78 13.24 22.06
N ILE A 13 -12.22 13.77 23.14
CA ILE A 13 -11.40 15.00 23.10
C ILE A 13 -10.12 14.80 22.29
N PRO A 14 -9.23 13.82 22.59
CA PRO A 14 -8.07 13.57 21.74
C PRO A 14 -8.43 13.21 20.30
N HIS A 15 -9.51 12.47 20.05
CA HIS A 15 -9.94 12.16 18.70
C HIS A 15 -10.30 13.43 17.93
N LEU A 16 -11.02 14.34 18.55
CA LEU A 16 -11.35 15.63 17.95
C LEU A 16 -10.10 16.48 17.67
N LEU A 17 -9.16 16.52 18.64
CA LEU A 17 -7.90 17.24 18.46
C LEU A 17 -7.05 16.65 17.32
N LEU A 18 -6.92 15.33 17.24
CA LEU A 18 -6.23 14.65 16.13
C LEU A 18 -6.90 14.96 14.79
N ALA A 19 -8.23 14.91 14.73
CA ALA A 19 -8.99 15.25 13.53
C ALA A 19 -8.78 16.70 13.11
N ILE A 20 -8.94 17.66 14.04
CA ILE A 20 -8.71 19.09 13.77
C ILE A 20 -7.28 19.33 13.29
N THR A 21 -6.28 18.75 13.97
CA THR A 21 -4.88 18.88 13.58
C THR A 21 -4.67 18.37 12.15
N PHE A 22 -5.17 17.17 11.83
CA PHE A 22 -5.06 16.58 10.49
C PHE A 22 -5.74 17.44 9.42
N PHE A 23 -6.95 17.93 9.68
CA PHE A 23 -7.69 18.74 8.71
C PHE A 23 -7.08 20.12 8.49
N VAL A 24 -6.68 20.82 9.56
CA VAL A 24 -6.09 22.16 9.47
C VAL A 24 -4.70 22.09 8.83
N SER A 25 -3.82 21.23 9.32
CA SER A 25 -2.49 21.06 8.72
C SER A 25 -2.57 20.55 7.28
N GLY A 26 -3.46 19.60 7.00
CA GLY A 26 -3.69 19.08 5.67
C GLY A 26 -4.17 20.15 4.68
N LEU A 27 -5.07 21.04 5.11
CA LEU A 27 -5.51 22.19 4.29
C LEU A 27 -4.35 23.15 3.99
N ILE A 28 -3.54 23.49 4.98
CA ILE A 28 -2.35 24.34 4.80
C ILE A 28 -1.38 23.69 3.81
N ILE A 29 -1.08 22.41 4.01
CA ILE A 29 -0.21 21.64 3.11
C ILE A 29 -0.75 21.67 1.68
N ASN A 30 -2.05 21.41 1.49
CA ASN A 30 -2.67 21.42 0.16
C ASN A 30 -2.62 22.79 -0.51
N ILE A 31 -2.78 23.88 0.22
CA ILE A 31 -2.61 25.25 -0.32
C ILE A 31 -1.18 25.43 -0.83
N ILE A 32 -0.18 25.04 -0.04
CA ILE A 32 1.23 25.14 -0.44
C ILE A 32 1.50 24.23 -1.66
N GLN A 33 1.00 22.99 -1.66
CA GLN A 33 1.10 22.09 -2.81
C GLN A 33 0.46 22.66 -4.07
N CYS A 34 -0.70 23.30 -3.94
CA CYS A 34 -1.39 23.98 -5.05
C CYS A 34 -0.52 25.11 -5.63
N LEU A 35 0.03 25.97 -4.77
CA LEU A 35 0.92 27.05 -5.21
C LEU A 35 2.17 26.51 -5.90
N LEU A 36 2.78 25.46 -5.38
CA LEU A 36 3.93 24.80 -6.02
C LEU A 36 3.57 24.14 -7.35
N TYR A 37 2.39 23.50 -7.43
CA TYR A 37 1.94 22.81 -8.64
C TYR A 37 1.73 23.77 -9.80
N PHE A 38 1.15 24.93 -9.55
CA PHE A 38 0.92 25.95 -10.60
C PHE A 38 2.08 26.94 -10.76
N GLY A 39 2.82 27.25 -9.68
CA GLY A 39 3.88 28.26 -9.72
C GLY A 39 5.28 27.69 -9.98
N VAL A 40 5.60 26.49 -9.55
CA VAL A 40 6.95 25.92 -9.68
C VAL A 40 7.00 24.78 -10.71
N ARG A 41 6.03 23.87 -10.70
CA ARG A 41 6.03 22.67 -11.57
C ARG A 41 6.15 22.95 -13.06
N PRO A 42 5.53 24.01 -13.64
CA PRO A 42 5.67 24.34 -15.06
C PRO A 42 7.11 24.71 -15.45
N PHE A 43 7.88 25.28 -14.54
CA PHE A 43 9.26 25.71 -14.77
C PHE A 43 10.29 24.65 -14.40
N SER A 44 10.02 23.89 -13.32
CA SER A 44 10.92 22.84 -12.84
C SER A 44 10.15 21.72 -12.11
N ARG A 45 9.93 20.62 -12.84
CA ARG A 45 9.37 19.39 -12.22
C ARG A 45 10.29 18.82 -11.16
N TYR A 46 11.62 18.93 -11.36
CA TYR A 46 12.62 18.48 -10.40
C TYR A 46 12.44 19.19 -9.05
N LEU A 47 12.46 20.52 -9.07
CA LEU A 47 12.33 21.31 -7.84
C LEU A 47 10.96 21.09 -7.17
N PHE A 48 9.89 21.08 -7.97
CA PHE A 48 8.55 20.78 -7.48
C PHE A 48 8.53 19.44 -6.71
N ARG A 49 9.05 18.37 -7.30
CA ARG A 49 9.04 17.03 -6.71
C ARG A 49 9.88 16.94 -5.43
N LYS A 50 11.06 17.60 -5.41
CA LYS A 50 11.90 17.67 -4.21
C LYS A 50 11.19 18.37 -3.04
N ILE A 51 10.53 19.49 -3.28
CA ILE A 51 9.80 20.22 -2.22
C ILE A 51 8.54 19.44 -1.83
N ASN A 52 7.80 18.94 -2.82
CA ASN A 52 6.55 18.23 -2.58
C ASN A 52 6.72 16.92 -1.81
N TYR A 53 7.91 16.31 -1.85
CA TYR A 53 8.27 15.17 -0.99
C TYR A 53 8.02 15.50 0.50
N TYR A 54 8.55 16.62 0.98
CA TYR A 54 8.42 17.01 2.39
C TYR A 54 6.98 17.36 2.77
N LEU A 55 6.22 17.96 1.86
CA LEU A 55 4.81 18.28 2.10
C LEU A 55 3.96 17.01 2.17
N SER A 56 4.16 16.07 1.25
CA SER A 56 3.50 14.77 1.27
C SER A 56 3.91 13.97 2.50
N TYR A 57 5.20 13.95 2.83
CA TYR A 57 5.72 13.33 4.07
C TYR A 57 5.02 13.90 5.32
N SER A 58 4.99 15.24 5.45
CA SER A 58 4.38 15.90 6.61
C SER A 58 2.90 15.57 6.78
N MET A 59 2.20 15.28 5.71
CA MET A 59 0.80 14.87 5.76
C MET A 59 0.65 13.37 6.09
N TYR A 60 1.40 12.51 5.42
CA TYR A 60 1.27 11.06 5.58
C TYR A 60 1.81 10.57 6.92
N SER A 61 2.87 11.21 7.44
CA SER A 61 3.45 10.88 8.74
C SER A 61 2.49 11.09 9.92
N GLN A 62 1.49 11.98 9.81
CA GLN A 62 0.44 12.13 10.83
C GLN A 62 -0.41 10.85 10.96
N VAL A 63 -0.69 10.18 9.83
CA VAL A 63 -1.45 8.92 9.83
C VAL A 63 -0.57 7.76 10.30
N VAL A 64 0.72 7.76 9.94
CA VAL A 64 1.69 6.79 10.46
C VAL A 64 1.87 6.98 11.97
N PHE A 65 1.91 8.22 12.47
CA PHE A 65 1.92 8.50 13.92
C PHE A 65 0.72 7.88 14.64
N LEU A 66 -0.48 7.94 14.06
CA LEU A 66 -1.67 7.30 14.62
C LEU A 66 -1.48 5.78 14.74
N ALA A 67 -0.85 5.14 13.76
CA ALA A 67 -0.59 3.71 13.78
C ALA A 67 0.56 3.35 14.74
N GLU A 68 1.70 4.00 14.62
CA GLU A 68 2.92 3.62 15.36
C GLU A 68 2.87 4.04 16.83
N TRP A 69 2.68 5.33 17.06
CA TRP A 69 2.85 5.92 18.40
C TRP A 69 1.54 5.95 19.19
N TRP A 70 0.46 6.37 18.54
CA TRP A 70 -0.82 6.47 19.24
C TRP A 70 -1.41 5.10 19.55
N SER A 71 -1.52 4.21 18.57
CA SER A 71 -2.09 2.88 18.78
C SER A 71 -1.07 1.82 19.22
N ASN A 72 0.24 2.13 19.17
CA ASN A 72 1.32 1.19 19.45
C ASN A 72 1.25 -0.06 18.53
N SER A 73 0.88 0.17 17.27
CA SER A 73 0.87 -0.88 16.25
C SER A 73 2.29 -1.18 15.77
N ASN A 74 2.50 -2.36 15.20
CA ASN A 74 3.80 -2.80 14.71
C ASN A 74 3.69 -3.46 13.33
N VAL A 75 4.77 -3.33 12.56
CA VAL A 75 4.94 -3.99 11.27
C VAL A 75 6.24 -4.80 11.31
N VAL A 76 6.12 -6.10 11.11
CA VAL A 76 7.25 -7.03 10.99
C VAL A 76 7.48 -7.32 9.52
N VAL A 77 8.71 -7.10 9.05
CA VAL A 77 9.08 -7.31 7.64
C VAL A 77 9.94 -8.56 7.52
N TYR A 78 9.60 -9.43 6.58
CA TYR A 78 10.33 -10.63 6.19
C TYR A 78 10.79 -10.45 4.75
N SER A 79 12.09 -10.49 4.52
CA SER A 79 12.71 -10.32 3.21
C SER A 79 14.09 -10.97 3.19
N ASP A 80 14.63 -11.22 2.01
CA ASP A 80 16.06 -11.50 1.88
C ASP A 80 16.87 -10.29 2.34
N ARG A 81 17.79 -10.51 3.28
CA ARG A 81 18.50 -9.44 3.95
C ARG A 81 19.47 -8.70 3.02
N GLU A 82 20.18 -9.42 2.16
CA GLU A 82 21.18 -8.84 1.28
C GLU A 82 20.51 -8.00 0.19
N GLU A 83 19.46 -8.53 -0.44
CA GLU A 83 18.67 -7.80 -1.44
C GLU A 83 18.00 -6.59 -0.83
N PHE A 84 17.41 -6.74 0.36
CA PHE A 84 16.77 -5.65 1.07
C PHE A 84 17.73 -4.50 1.35
N ASP A 85 18.89 -4.80 1.96
CA ASP A 85 19.89 -3.78 2.29
C ASP A 85 20.51 -3.14 1.04
N LYS A 86 20.58 -3.87 -0.08
CA LYS A 86 21.15 -3.37 -1.34
C LYS A 86 20.21 -2.49 -2.14
N TYR A 87 18.93 -2.83 -2.24
CA TYR A 87 18.01 -2.25 -3.21
C TYR A 87 16.83 -1.52 -2.58
N CYS A 88 16.31 -1.98 -1.43
CA CYS A 88 15.09 -1.45 -0.85
C CYS A 88 15.25 0.03 -0.48
N GLY A 89 14.36 0.86 -1.00
CA GLY A 89 14.42 2.32 -0.82
C GLY A 89 15.41 3.05 -1.71
N LYS A 90 16.24 2.36 -2.50
CA LYS A 90 17.31 2.95 -3.34
C LYS A 90 16.99 2.94 -4.85
N GLU A 91 15.94 2.27 -5.24
CA GLU A 91 15.44 2.21 -6.61
C GLU A 91 13.93 2.50 -6.64
N HIS A 92 13.36 2.73 -7.81
CA HIS A 92 11.91 2.82 -7.96
C HIS A 92 11.25 1.47 -7.71
N GLY A 93 10.17 1.45 -6.93
CA GLY A 93 9.42 0.24 -6.61
C GLY A 93 8.04 0.24 -7.24
N TYR A 94 7.71 -0.83 -7.97
CA TYR A 94 6.35 -1.14 -8.35
C TYR A 94 5.81 -2.23 -7.43
N LEU A 95 4.95 -1.84 -6.49
CA LEU A 95 4.51 -2.70 -5.40
C LEU A 95 3.23 -3.45 -5.78
N LEU A 96 3.28 -4.78 -5.68
CA LEU A 96 2.11 -5.66 -5.81
C LEU A 96 1.71 -6.15 -4.43
N MET A 97 0.66 -5.57 -3.84
CA MET A 97 0.18 -5.95 -2.50
C MET A 97 -1.24 -6.52 -2.58
N ASN A 98 -1.52 -7.56 -1.80
CA ASN A 98 -2.87 -8.07 -1.61
C ASN A 98 -3.72 -7.06 -0.82
N HIS A 99 -5.07 -7.18 -0.91
CA HIS A 99 -5.99 -6.22 -0.30
C HIS A 99 -7.07 -6.90 0.55
N ARG A 100 -6.82 -6.99 1.85
CA ARG A 100 -7.72 -7.66 2.79
C ARG A 100 -8.52 -6.71 3.67
N TYR A 101 -7.85 -5.71 4.26
CA TYR A 101 -8.47 -4.79 5.21
C TYR A 101 -8.34 -3.32 4.77
N GLU A 102 -9.10 -2.44 5.39
CA GLU A 102 -9.10 -1.01 5.05
C GLU A 102 -7.77 -0.30 5.35
N ILE A 103 -6.94 -0.87 6.22
CA ILE A 103 -5.67 -0.28 6.67
C ILE A 103 -4.43 -0.88 6.00
N ASP A 104 -4.58 -1.75 5.01
CA ASP A 104 -3.43 -2.39 4.34
C ASP A 104 -2.44 -1.36 3.81
N TRP A 105 -2.95 -0.31 3.16
CA TRP A 105 -2.14 0.79 2.64
C TRP A 105 -1.38 1.54 3.74
N LEU A 106 -1.96 1.66 4.94
CA LEU A 106 -1.33 2.33 6.09
C LEU A 106 -0.15 1.50 6.62
N MET A 107 -0.27 0.18 6.65
CA MET A 107 0.85 -0.70 7.00
C MET A 107 1.98 -0.63 5.97
N GLY A 108 1.63 -0.47 4.69
CA GLY A 108 2.59 -0.15 3.63
C GLY A 108 3.28 1.21 3.85
N TRP A 109 2.56 2.25 4.26
CA TRP A 109 3.15 3.55 4.59
C TRP A 109 4.07 3.49 5.81
N PHE A 110 3.70 2.74 6.83
CA PHE A 110 4.56 2.49 7.99
C PHE A 110 5.91 1.88 7.57
N PHE A 111 5.87 0.93 6.62
CA PHE A 111 7.07 0.37 6.03
C PHE A 111 7.86 1.40 5.20
N CYS A 112 7.19 2.18 4.35
CA CYS A 112 7.81 3.21 3.53
C CYS A 112 8.47 4.32 4.35
N GLU A 113 7.96 4.64 5.53
CA GLU A 113 8.57 5.61 6.42
C GLU A 113 9.96 5.16 6.89
N ARG A 114 10.11 3.87 7.24
CA ARG A 114 11.39 3.27 7.62
C ARG A 114 12.43 3.31 6.50
N MET A 115 11.97 3.35 5.25
CA MET A 115 12.81 3.46 4.05
C MET A 115 13.02 4.91 3.57
N SER A 116 12.55 5.91 4.31
CA SER A 116 12.56 7.32 3.90
C SER A 116 11.88 7.58 2.54
N LEU A 117 10.85 6.77 2.23
CA LEU A 117 10.10 6.83 0.97
C LEU A 117 8.70 7.43 1.12
N LEU A 118 8.22 7.66 2.34
CA LEU A 118 6.83 7.99 2.61
C LEU A 118 6.31 9.17 1.77
N GLY A 119 7.10 10.24 1.61
CA GLY A 119 6.73 11.39 0.78
C GLY A 119 6.65 11.08 -0.73
N ASN A 120 7.26 9.99 -1.18
CA ASN A 120 7.25 9.52 -2.57
C ASN A 120 6.39 8.28 -2.78
N CYS A 121 5.53 7.92 -1.82
CA CYS A 121 4.53 6.88 -2.02
C CYS A 121 3.43 7.35 -2.96
N LYS A 122 3.18 6.55 -3.99
CA LYS A 122 2.13 6.75 -4.99
C LYS A 122 1.21 5.54 -5.01
N THR A 123 0.00 5.72 -5.53
CA THR A 123 -0.95 4.62 -5.67
C THR A 123 -1.85 4.83 -6.88
N TYR A 124 -2.43 3.74 -7.35
CA TYR A 124 -3.59 3.80 -8.24
C TYR A 124 -4.84 4.07 -7.42
N ALA A 125 -5.59 5.07 -7.80
CA ALA A 125 -6.81 5.46 -7.10
C ALA A 125 -7.99 5.63 -8.08
N LYS A 126 -9.21 5.52 -7.57
CA LYS A 126 -10.42 5.86 -8.35
C LYS A 126 -10.44 7.37 -8.60
N LYS A 127 -10.76 7.79 -9.83
CA LYS A 127 -10.80 9.20 -10.24
C LYS A 127 -11.62 10.10 -9.31
N SER A 128 -12.71 9.59 -8.76
CA SER A 128 -13.54 10.36 -7.81
C SER A 128 -12.80 10.77 -6.53
N ILE A 129 -11.74 10.05 -6.14
CA ILE A 129 -10.97 10.34 -4.92
C ILE A 129 -10.20 11.66 -5.06
N GLN A 130 -9.79 12.06 -6.25
CA GLN A 130 -9.07 13.33 -6.46
C GLN A 130 -9.86 14.57 -6.03
N TYR A 131 -11.19 14.45 -5.88
CA TYR A 131 -12.06 15.55 -5.45
C TYR A 131 -12.33 15.56 -3.94
N VAL A 132 -11.86 14.53 -3.22
CA VAL A 132 -11.97 14.48 -1.76
C VAL A 132 -11.00 15.51 -1.17
N PRO A 133 -11.48 16.48 -0.39
CA PRO A 133 -10.62 17.47 0.23
C PRO A 133 -9.52 16.81 1.08
N ILE A 134 -8.38 17.46 1.15
CA ILE A 134 -7.21 17.07 1.93
C ILE A 134 -6.53 15.84 1.35
N LEU A 135 -7.06 14.64 1.55
CA LEU A 135 -6.40 13.41 1.13
C LEU A 135 -6.35 13.26 -0.41
N GLY A 136 -7.48 13.47 -1.08
CA GLY A 136 -7.56 13.38 -2.53
C GLY A 136 -6.75 14.47 -3.23
N TRP A 137 -6.75 15.69 -2.68
CA TRP A 137 -5.93 16.78 -3.19
C TRP A 137 -4.43 16.52 -2.99
N ALA A 138 -4.02 16.00 -1.82
CA ALA A 138 -2.64 15.59 -1.58
C ALA A 138 -2.18 14.51 -2.56
N TRP A 139 -3.02 13.51 -2.85
CA TRP A 139 -2.73 12.49 -3.86
C TRP A 139 -2.65 13.06 -5.27
N LYS A 140 -3.51 14.03 -5.61
CA LYS A 140 -3.46 14.72 -6.89
C LYS A 140 -2.16 15.50 -7.06
N PHE A 141 -1.79 16.33 -6.10
CA PHE A 141 -0.52 17.07 -6.10
C PHE A 141 0.68 16.15 -5.90
N GLY A 142 0.49 15.00 -5.24
CA GLY A 142 1.46 13.94 -5.09
C GLY A 142 1.69 13.11 -6.35
N GLU A 143 1.03 13.43 -7.46
CA GLU A 143 1.15 12.72 -8.75
C GLU A 143 0.76 11.23 -8.66
N CYS A 144 -0.25 10.87 -7.84
CA CYS A 144 -0.87 9.54 -7.86
C CYS A 144 -1.66 9.32 -9.16
N ILE A 145 -1.84 8.05 -9.55
CA ILE A 145 -2.49 7.67 -10.80
C ILE A 145 -3.99 7.48 -10.57
N PHE A 146 -4.81 8.33 -11.18
CA PHE A 146 -6.26 8.27 -11.04
C PHE A 146 -6.91 7.59 -12.24
N LEU A 147 -7.68 6.53 -11.99
CA LEU A 147 -8.32 5.69 -12.99
C LEU A 147 -9.84 5.88 -13.01
N GLU A 148 -10.42 5.91 -14.20
CA GLU A 148 -11.87 5.94 -14.44
C GLU A 148 -12.51 4.56 -14.28
N ARG A 149 -11.69 3.48 -14.25
CA ARG A 149 -12.11 2.07 -14.29
C ARG A 149 -12.75 1.68 -15.63
N SER A 150 -12.39 2.39 -16.70
CA SER A 150 -12.69 2.07 -18.08
C SER A 150 -11.36 1.85 -18.81
N TRP A 151 -11.15 0.65 -19.36
CA TRP A 151 -9.88 0.26 -19.95
C TRP A 151 -9.47 1.17 -21.12
N GLU A 152 -10.42 1.53 -21.98
CA GLU A 152 -10.16 2.38 -23.14
C GLU A 152 -9.59 3.74 -22.75
N LYS A 153 -10.03 4.29 -21.60
CA LYS A 153 -9.57 5.57 -21.06
C LYS A 153 -8.31 5.43 -20.22
N ASP A 154 -8.23 4.36 -19.47
CA ASP A 154 -7.16 4.20 -18.46
C ASP A 154 -5.82 3.79 -19.09
N LYS A 155 -5.83 3.06 -20.23
CA LYS A 155 -4.62 2.57 -20.91
C LYS A 155 -3.62 3.70 -21.23
N GLU A 156 -4.10 4.78 -21.83
CA GLU A 156 -3.25 5.93 -22.21
C GLU A 156 -2.79 6.71 -20.98
N ILE A 157 -3.68 6.86 -19.98
CA ILE A 157 -3.39 7.54 -18.72
C ILE A 157 -2.26 6.82 -17.99
N ILE A 158 -2.35 5.51 -17.84
CA ILE A 158 -1.33 4.68 -17.17
C ILE A 158 0.02 4.85 -17.86
N GLY A 159 0.11 4.63 -19.17
CA GLY A 159 1.36 4.72 -19.90
C GLY A 159 2.03 6.08 -19.82
N ARG A 160 1.25 7.17 -19.92
CA ARG A 160 1.77 8.53 -19.79
C ARG A 160 2.28 8.80 -18.35
N GLN A 161 1.49 8.46 -17.36
CA GLN A 161 1.83 8.76 -15.97
C GLN A 161 2.99 7.92 -15.45
N ILE A 162 3.09 6.64 -15.84
CA ILE A 162 4.28 5.82 -15.50
C ILE A 162 5.55 6.41 -16.09
N ARG A 163 5.55 6.83 -17.37
CA ARG A 163 6.71 7.51 -17.96
C ARG A 163 7.12 8.76 -17.19
N GLU A 164 6.16 9.53 -16.68
CA GLU A 164 6.46 10.70 -15.85
C GLU A 164 7.00 10.30 -14.46
N LEU A 165 6.51 9.20 -13.88
CA LEU A 165 6.92 8.75 -12.56
C LEU A 165 8.32 8.13 -12.53
N VAL A 166 8.75 7.43 -13.58
CA VAL A 166 10.11 6.87 -13.63
C VAL A 166 11.22 7.91 -13.78
N ASP A 167 10.86 9.17 -14.07
CA ASP A 167 11.77 10.31 -14.10
C ASP A 167 11.78 11.08 -12.76
N TYR A 168 11.31 10.47 -11.66
CA TYR A 168 11.42 11.07 -10.33
C TYR A 168 12.87 11.23 -9.92
N PRO A 169 13.24 12.36 -9.27
CA PRO A 169 14.63 12.62 -8.87
C PRO A 169 15.14 11.69 -7.76
N ASP A 170 14.23 11.15 -6.99
CA ASP A 170 14.50 10.22 -5.89
C ASP A 170 13.67 8.96 -6.08
N SER A 171 14.03 7.89 -5.36
CA SER A 171 13.25 6.66 -5.35
C SER A 171 11.80 6.94 -4.99
N MET A 172 10.87 6.39 -5.75
CA MET A 172 9.43 6.44 -5.48
C MET A 172 8.83 5.03 -5.54
N TRP A 173 7.80 4.81 -4.79
CA TRP A 173 7.10 3.53 -4.76
C TRP A 173 5.64 3.70 -5.16
N LEU A 174 5.25 2.93 -6.19
CA LEU A 174 3.90 2.94 -6.75
C LEU A 174 3.16 1.65 -6.37
N LEU A 175 2.14 1.77 -5.53
CA LEU A 175 1.34 0.65 -5.05
C LEU A 175 0.22 0.30 -6.03
N LEU A 176 0.18 -0.95 -6.45
CA LEU A 176 -0.94 -1.59 -7.12
C LEU A 176 -1.52 -2.71 -6.24
N MET A 177 -2.77 -2.62 -5.88
CA MET A 177 -3.55 -3.73 -5.35
C MET A 177 -4.28 -4.40 -6.52
N ALA A 178 -3.62 -5.39 -7.15
CA ALA A 178 -4.10 -5.98 -8.41
C ALA A 178 -5.45 -6.70 -8.29
N GLU A 179 -5.89 -7.06 -7.09
CA GLU A 179 -7.24 -7.58 -6.82
C GLU A 179 -8.35 -6.56 -7.17
N GLY A 180 -8.00 -5.26 -7.21
CA GLY A 180 -8.88 -4.15 -7.60
C GLY A 180 -9.97 -3.82 -6.59
N THR A 181 -10.09 -4.57 -5.49
CA THR A 181 -11.02 -4.35 -4.39
C THR A 181 -10.58 -5.13 -3.15
N ARG A 182 -11.06 -4.73 -1.96
CA ARG A 182 -10.85 -5.49 -0.73
C ARG A 182 -11.50 -6.87 -0.80
N PHE A 183 -10.82 -7.85 -0.23
CA PHE A 183 -11.34 -9.19 -0.05
C PHE A 183 -12.60 -9.14 0.84
N THR A 184 -13.69 -9.77 0.36
CA THR A 184 -14.87 -10.12 1.15
C THR A 184 -15.31 -11.52 0.73
N HIS A 185 -16.05 -12.22 1.56
CA HIS A 185 -16.53 -13.58 1.24
C HIS A 185 -17.34 -13.58 -0.07
N GLU A 186 -18.26 -12.64 -0.25
CA GLU A 186 -19.07 -12.49 -1.46
C GLU A 186 -18.22 -12.31 -2.71
N LYS A 187 -17.23 -11.40 -2.67
CA LYS A 187 -16.33 -11.16 -3.81
C LYS A 187 -15.41 -12.35 -4.08
N HIS A 188 -15.03 -13.08 -3.04
CA HIS A 188 -14.22 -14.27 -3.18
C HIS A 188 -14.99 -15.38 -3.90
N GLU A 189 -16.25 -15.64 -3.56
CA GLU A 189 -17.07 -16.60 -4.28
C GLU A 189 -17.29 -16.19 -5.75
N ALA A 190 -17.57 -14.92 -6.01
CA ALA A 190 -17.64 -14.39 -7.38
C ALA A 190 -16.30 -14.56 -8.14
N SER A 191 -15.16 -14.35 -7.46
CA SER A 191 -13.83 -14.54 -8.02
C SER A 191 -13.54 -16.00 -8.37
N LYS A 192 -13.99 -16.97 -7.55
CA LYS A 192 -13.88 -18.39 -7.83
C LYS A 192 -14.71 -18.83 -9.06
N ILE A 193 -15.92 -18.27 -9.18
CA ILE A 193 -16.78 -18.51 -10.36
C ILE A 193 -16.06 -18.01 -11.62
N PHE A 194 -15.58 -16.76 -11.58
CA PHE A 194 -14.82 -16.17 -12.68
C PHE A 194 -13.56 -17.00 -13.04
N ALA A 195 -12.81 -17.48 -12.03
CA ALA A 195 -11.63 -18.31 -12.24
C ALA A 195 -12.01 -19.60 -13.01
N ARG A 196 -13.08 -20.28 -12.60
CA ARG A 196 -13.57 -21.51 -13.29
C ARG A 196 -13.97 -21.25 -14.73
N GLU A 197 -14.71 -20.18 -14.99
CA GLU A 197 -15.16 -19.80 -16.33
C GLU A 197 -14.00 -19.46 -17.28
N LYS A 198 -12.91 -18.93 -16.72
CA LYS A 198 -11.73 -18.50 -17.48
C LYS A 198 -10.59 -19.52 -17.48
N GLY A 199 -10.76 -20.68 -16.85
CA GLY A 199 -9.69 -21.68 -16.72
C GLY A 199 -8.49 -21.20 -15.90
N LEU A 200 -8.73 -20.23 -14.98
CA LEU A 200 -7.71 -19.67 -14.11
C LEU A 200 -7.60 -20.43 -12.78
N PRO A 201 -6.47 -20.38 -12.11
CA PRO A 201 -6.30 -20.98 -10.80
C PRO A 201 -7.29 -20.43 -9.78
N GLN A 202 -7.86 -21.32 -8.97
CA GLN A 202 -8.69 -20.92 -7.84
C GLN A 202 -7.82 -20.58 -6.64
N LEU A 203 -7.99 -19.36 -6.13
CA LEU A 203 -7.24 -18.84 -4.98
C LEU A 203 -8.12 -18.91 -3.74
N ASN A 204 -7.60 -19.45 -2.62
CA ASN A 204 -8.36 -19.58 -1.36
C ASN A 204 -8.26 -18.32 -0.48
N HIS A 205 -7.17 -17.55 -0.62
CA HIS A 205 -6.86 -16.43 0.25
C HIS A 205 -6.84 -15.08 -0.47
N HIS A 206 -6.98 -15.08 -1.80
CA HIS A 206 -6.91 -13.89 -2.66
C HIS A 206 -8.06 -13.88 -3.66
N LEU A 207 -8.33 -12.71 -4.23
CA LEU A 207 -9.14 -12.60 -5.44
C LEU A 207 -8.24 -12.77 -6.67
N VAL A 208 -8.81 -13.21 -7.79
CA VAL A 208 -8.10 -13.26 -9.07
C VAL A 208 -7.60 -11.86 -9.43
N PRO A 209 -6.30 -11.67 -9.71
CA PRO A 209 -5.76 -10.35 -10.01
C PRO A 209 -6.25 -9.82 -11.35
N ARG A 210 -6.50 -8.52 -11.40
CA ARG A 210 -6.77 -7.78 -12.64
C ARG A 210 -5.45 -7.43 -13.30
N THR A 211 -5.17 -8.03 -14.44
CA THR A 211 -3.86 -7.97 -15.07
C THR A 211 -3.56 -6.65 -15.79
N LYS A 212 -4.59 -5.97 -16.34
CA LYS A 212 -4.42 -4.82 -17.23
C LYS A 212 -3.62 -3.67 -16.64
N GLY A 213 -3.82 -3.33 -15.37
CA GLY A 213 -3.05 -2.29 -14.70
C GLY A 213 -1.56 -2.62 -14.62
N PHE A 214 -1.24 -3.87 -14.35
CA PHE A 214 0.13 -4.38 -14.27
C PHE A 214 0.77 -4.45 -15.65
N THR A 215 0.17 -5.20 -16.59
CA THR A 215 0.73 -5.41 -17.94
C THR A 215 0.96 -4.12 -18.71
N SER A 216 0.12 -3.09 -18.47
CA SER A 216 0.29 -1.77 -19.08
C SER A 216 1.37 -0.93 -18.43
N SER A 217 1.80 -1.25 -17.22
CA SER A 217 2.80 -0.47 -16.49
C SER A 217 4.22 -0.97 -16.73
N ILE A 218 4.40 -2.29 -16.75
CA ILE A 218 5.72 -2.94 -16.83
C ILE A 218 6.57 -2.48 -18.03
N PRO A 219 6.04 -2.33 -19.26
CA PRO A 219 6.84 -1.91 -20.39
C PRO A 219 7.55 -0.55 -20.20
N TYR A 220 6.94 0.35 -19.43
CA TYR A 220 7.50 1.69 -19.18
C TYR A 220 8.51 1.73 -18.03
N LEU A 221 8.59 0.67 -17.24
CA LEU A 221 9.57 0.52 -16.16
C LEU A 221 10.89 -0.10 -16.67
N ARG A 222 10.85 -0.85 -17.77
CA ARG A 222 12.03 -1.53 -18.32
C ARG A 222 13.14 -0.54 -18.70
N GLY A 223 14.39 -0.91 -18.40
CA GLY A 223 15.55 -0.05 -18.62
C GLY A 223 15.68 1.14 -17.66
N LYS A 224 14.83 1.20 -16.64
CA LYS A 224 14.91 2.18 -15.56
C LYS A 224 15.42 1.49 -14.28
N PRO A 225 16.01 2.24 -13.32
CA PRO A 225 16.41 1.69 -12.02
C PRO A 225 15.17 1.38 -11.16
N ALA A 226 14.45 0.31 -11.54
CA ALA A 226 13.18 -0.08 -10.95
C ALA A 226 13.07 -1.60 -10.83
N ALA A 227 12.32 -2.06 -9.82
CA ALA A 227 11.95 -3.47 -9.64
C ALA A 227 10.47 -3.58 -9.22
N VAL A 228 9.92 -4.78 -9.39
CA VAL A 228 8.65 -5.15 -8.76
C VAL A 228 8.94 -5.66 -7.35
N TYR A 229 8.19 -5.16 -6.39
CA TYR A 229 8.20 -5.65 -5.01
C TYR A 229 6.87 -6.37 -4.75
N ASP A 230 6.96 -7.69 -4.65
CA ASP A 230 5.81 -8.50 -4.26
C ASP A 230 5.66 -8.48 -2.74
N ILE A 231 4.53 -7.95 -2.26
CA ILE A 231 4.25 -7.78 -0.84
C ILE A 231 3.01 -8.60 -0.47
N GLN A 232 3.22 -9.59 0.38
CA GLN A 232 2.13 -10.29 1.03
C GLN A 232 1.91 -9.73 2.43
N ILE A 233 0.80 -9.01 2.63
CA ILE A 233 0.41 -8.53 3.95
C ILE A 233 -0.48 -9.56 4.65
N ALA A 234 -0.17 -9.83 5.91
CA ALA A 234 -0.99 -10.61 6.83
C ALA A 234 -1.08 -9.91 8.19
N PHE A 235 -2.17 -10.14 8.91
CA PHE A 235 -2.38 -9.56 10.23
C PHE A 235 -2.41 -10.66 11.28
N LYS A 236 -1.83 -10.39 12.43
CA LYS A 236 -1.95 -11.26 13.58
C LYS A 236 -3.43 -11.44 13.93
N LYS A 237 -3.85 -12.69 14.12
CA LYS A 237 -5.22 -13.04 14.45
C LYS A 237 -5.68 -12.29 15.71
N SER A 238 -6.82 -11.66 15.63
CA SER A 238 -7.45 -10.91 16.71
C SER A 238 -8.96 -11.09 16.64
N ASP A 239 -9.65 -10.94 17.77
CA ASP A 239 -11.12 -11.05 17.84
C ASP A 239 -11.86 -9.96 17.06
N LYS A 240 -11.15 -8.88 16.69
CA LYS A 240 -11.72 -7.76 15.93
C LYS A 240 -10.86 -7.45 14.72
N GLU A 241 -11.52 -7.07 13.62
CA GLU A 241 -10.83 -6.65 12.40
C GLU A 241 -9.92 -5.44 12.64
N PRO A 242 -8.78 -5.36 11.94
CA PRO A 242 -7.90 -4.21 11.98
C PRO A 242 -8.51 -3.05 11.19
N THR A 243 -8.85 -1.96 11.88
CA THR A 243 -9.48 -0.76 11.32
C THR A 243 -8.81 0.51 11.79
N VAL A 244 -9.00 1.62 11.04
CA VAL A 244 -8.54 2.95 11.47
C VAL A 244 -9.18 3.35 12.81
N MET A 245 -10.46 3.03 13.02
CA MET A 245 -11.15 3.29 14.28
C MET A 245 -10.50 2.56 15.46
N ARG A 246 -10.08 1.32 15.26
CA ARG A 246 -9.35 0.56 16.28
C ARG A 246 -8.06 1.28 16.70
N MET A 247 -7.30 1.79 15.72
CA MET A 247 -6.09 2.54 15.99
C MET A 247 -6.40 3.86 16.70
N LEU A 248 -7.44 4.58 16.30
CA LEU A 248 -7.88 5.81 16.94
C LEU A 248 -8.22 5.59 18.43
N LEU A 249 -8.82 4.44 18.76
CA LEU A 249 -9.08 4.01 20.13
C LEU A 249 -7.82 3.57 20.90
N GLY A 250 -6.64 3.65 20.28
CA GLY A 250 -5.36 3.26 20.89
C GLY A 250 -5.16 1.74 21.01
N LEU A 251 -5.88 0.96 20.21
CA LEU A 251 -5.78 -0.49 20.21
C LEU A 251 -4.76 -0.93 19.15
N PRO A 252 -3.72 -1.68 19.53
CA PRO A 252 -2.65 -2.05 18.62
C PRO A 252 -3.09 -3.05 17.55
N VAL A 253 -2.42 -2.96 16.42
CA VAL A 253 -2.49 -3.91 15.31
C VAL A 253 -1.08 -4.38 14.99
N GLU A 254 -0.89 -5.67 14.76
CA GLU A 254 0.38 -6.24 14.31
C GLU A 254 0.20 -6.80 12.90
N ALA A 255 0.97 -6.25 11.96
CA ALA A 255 0.99 -6.67 10.57
C ALA A 255 2.34 -7.32 10.23
N HIS A 256 2.31 -8.31 9.35
CA HIS A 256 3.47 -9.02 8.83
C HIS A 256 3.53 -8.80 7.32
N LEU A 257 4.64 -8.25 6.83
CA LEU A 257 4.90 -8.00 5.42
C LEU A 257 5.97 -8.97 4.93
N TYR A 258 5.62 -9.85 4.01
CA TYR A 258 6.57 -10.68 3.28
C TYR A 258 6.89 -9.96 1.98
N VAL A 259 8.14 -9.53 1.83
CA VAL A 259 8.59 -8.66 0.73
C VAL A 259 9.62 -9.42 -0.09
N GLU A 260 9.31 -9.65 -1.36
CA GLU A 260 10.21 -10.23 -2.36
C GLU A 260 10.49 -9.20 -3.45
N ARG A 261 11.75 -8.93 -3.73
CA ARG A 261 12.17 -8.10 -4.85
C ARG A 261 12.26 -8.95 -6.11
N ILE A 262 11.63 -8.51 -7.18
CA ILE A 262 11.62 -9.20 -8.47
C ILE A 262 12.20 -8.24 -9.52
N PRO A 263 13.40 -8.51 -10.05
CA PRO A 263 13.98 -7.75 -11.15
C PRO A 263 13.07 -7.76 -12.37
N LEU A 264 12.99 -6.64 -13.10
CA LEU A 264 12.11 -6.52 -14.27
C LEU A 264 12.45 -7.50 -15.39
N GLU A 265 13.70 -7.96 -15.44
CA GLU A 265 14.20 -8.95 -16.40
C GLU A 265 13.57 -10.34 -16.20
N GLN A 266 13.08 -10.63 -14.98
CA GLN A 266 12.40 -11.89 -14.65
C GLN A 266 10.91 -11.88 -15.07
N ILE A 267 10.38 -10.73 -15.45
CA ILE A 267 8.99 -10.60 -15.88
C ILE A 267 8.95 -10.75 -17.41
N PRO A 268 8.14 -11.67 -17.95
CA PRO A 268 8.06 -11.88 -19.39
C PRO A 268 7.63 -10.63 -20.16
N GLU A 269 8.09 -10.51 -21.40
CA GLU A 269 7.62 -9.51 -22.34
C GLU A 269 6.29 -9.95 -22.99
N GLY A 270 5.52 -8.95 -23.44
CA GLY A 270 4.21 -9.17 -24.04
C GLY A 270 3.08 -9.20 -23.00
N GLU A 271 1.91 -8.73 -23.42
CA GLU A 271 0.75 -8.55 -22.53
C GLU A 271 0.25 -9.89 -21.96
N GLU A 272 0.12 -10.90 -22.80
CA GLU A 272 -0.40 -12.23 -22.41
C GLU A 272 0.55 -12.95 -21.45
N ALA A 273 1.84 -13.02 -21.80
CA ALA A 273 2.85 -13.69 -20.96
C ALA A 273 3.02 -12.97 -19.61
N CYS A 274 2.99 -11.65 -19.61
CA CYS A 274 3.03 -10.83 -18.39
C CYS A 274 1.76 -11.03 -17.54
N ALA A 275 0.59 -11.18 -18.15
CA ALA A 275 -0.65 -11.47 -17.45
C ALA A 275 -0.63 -12.87 -16.81
N GLN A 276 -0.16 -13.87 -17.55
CA GLN A 276 0.00 -15.24 -17.05
C GLN A 276 0.98 -15.26 -15.85
N TRP A 277 2.12 -14.59 -15.97
CA TRP A 277 3.10 -14.46 -14.89
C TRP A 277 2.47 -13.86 -13.61
N LEU A 278 1.60 -12.84 -13.74
CA LEU A 278 0.91 -12.27 -12.59
C LEU A 278 -0.06 -13.27 -11.94
N HIS A 279 -0.75 -14.09 -12.72
CA HIS A 279 -1.60 -15.17 -12.19
C HIS A 279 -0.78 -16.20 -11.42
N GLU A 280 0.37 -16.61 -11.95
CA GLU A 280 1.30 -17.53 -11.28
C GLU A 280 1.88 -16.95 -10.00
N LEU A 281 2.22 -15.66 -9.99
CA LEU A 281 2.63 -14.94 -8.79
C LEU A 281 1.53 -14.99 -7.71
N TYR A 282 0.27 -14.80 -8.09
CA TYR A 282 -0.84 -14.88 -7.14
C TYR A 282 -1.12 -16.31 -6.63
N GLN A 283 -0.79 -17.34 -7.39
CA GLN A 283 -0.77 -18.72 -6.87
C GLN A 283 0.30 -18.89 -5.78
N LYS A 284 1.52 -18.38 -6.02
CA LYS A 284 2.60 -18.38 -5.03
C LYS A 284 2.17 -17.61 -3.76
N LYS A 285 1.58 -16.42 -3.93
CA LYS A 285 1.02 -15.64 -2.80
C LYS A 285 -0.02 -16.43 -2.01
N ASN A 286 -0.89 -17.15 -2.71
CA ASN A 286 -1.92 -17.97 -2.07
C ASN A 286 -1.30 -19.10 -1.21
N GLN A 287 -0.24 -19.76 -1.67
CA GLN A 287 0.51 -20.77 -0.91
C GLN A 287 1.20 -20.17 0.31
N ILE A 288 1.81 -18.98 0.15
CA ILE A 288 2.44 -18.24 1.25
C ILE A 288 1.38 -17.86 2.30
N ALA A 289 0.22 -17.36 1.89
CA ALA A 289 -0.86 -17.00 2.81
C ALA A 289 -1.37 -18.22 3.62
N GLU A 290 -1.44 -19.38 2.99
CA GLU A 290 -1.81 -20.65 3.65
C GLU A 290 -0.75 -21.05 4.70
N ALA A 291 0.53 -21.01 4.33
CA ALA A 291 1.64 -21.30 5.22
C ALA A 291 1.70 -20.35 6.44
N ILE A 292 1.51 -19.04 6.21
CA ILE A 292 1.45 -18.02 7.27
C ILE A 292 0.28 -18.31 8.22
N GLY A 293 -0.88 -18.66 7.70
CA GLY A 293 -2.05 -19.04 8.49
C GLY A 293 -1.74 -20.16 9.47
N HIS A 294 -1.01 -21.19 9.04
CA HIS A 294 -0.56 -22.29 9.89
C HIS A 294 0.47 -21.86 10.94
N VAL A 295 1.44 -21.02 10.58
CA VAL A 295 2.48 -20.53 11.52
C VAL A 295 1.85 -19.68 12.62
N ILE A 296 0.96 -18.76 12.28
CA ILE A 296 0.27 -17.91 13.26
C ILE A 296 -0.65 -18.74 14.17
N ALA A 297 -1.35 -19.75 13.62
CA ALA A 297 -2.19 -20.66 14.40
C ALA A 297 -1.35 -21.49 15.39
N ASN A 298 -0.21 -22.04 14.96
CA ASN A 298 0.67 -22.84 15.82
C ASN A 298 1.36 -22.01 16.92
N ALA A 299 1.72 -20.76 16.63
CA ALA A 299 2.24 -19.84 17.64
C ALA A 299 1.20 -19.50 18.72
N ALA A 300 -0.07 -19.34 18.33
CA ALA A 300 -1.17 -19.13 19.26
C ALA A 300 -1.41 -20.35 20.16
N ILE A 301 -1.33 -21.58 19.63
CA ILE A 301 -1.47 -22.81 20.39
C ILE A 301 -0.34 -22.96 21.40
N LYS A 302 0.92 -22.64 21.03
CA LYS A 302 2.05 -22.68 21.97
C LYS A 302 1.92 -21.64 23.09
N ALA A 303 1.43 -20.45 22.82
CA ALA A 303 1.21 -19.42 23.83
C ALA A 303 0.11 -19.81 24.84
N THR A 304 -0.95 -20.48 24.40
CA THR A 304 -2.02 -20.98 25.29
C THR A 304 -1.61 -22.17 26.11
N SER A 305 -0.72 -23.04 25.61
CA SER A 305 -0.21 -24.20 26.36
C SER A 305 0.79 -23.82 27.46
N HIS A 306 1.43 -22.65 27.40
CA HIS A 306 2.32 -22.14 28.46
C HIS A 306 1.56 -21.26 29.48
N GLY A 307 0.36 -20.81 29.18
CA GLY A 307 -0.49 -20.04 30.11
C GLY A 307 -1.31 -20.88 31.08
N ASN A 308 -1.39 -22.19 30.89
CA ASN A 308 -2.12 -23.13 31.78
C ASN A 308 -1.21 -23.93 32.73
N ALA A 309 0.07 -23.58 32.83
CA ALA A 309 1.06 -24.25 33.70
C ALA A 309 1.66 -23.26 34.73
N ALA A 310 0.85 -22.31 35.24
CA ALA A 310 1.22 -21.43 36.35
C ALA A 310 0.07 -21.31 37.35
#